data_47d05aa185e651a0f3e4a4337a1c3efe
#
_entry.id   47d05aa185e651a0f3e4a4337a1c3efe
#
_cell.length_a   1.000
_cell.length_b   1.000
_cell.length_c   1.000
_cell.angle_alpha   90.00
_cell.angle_beta   90.00
_cell.angle_gamma   90.00
#
_symmetry.space_group_name_H-M   'P 1'
#
loop_
_entity.id
_entity.type
_entity.pdbx_description
1 polymer ?
#
loop_
_entity_poly.entity_id
_entity_poly.type
_entity_poly.pdbx_seq_one_letter_code
_entity_poly.pdbx_strand_id
1 'polypeptide(L)'
;MMTTRAKISLKPGSLLLCGLAGASGQSASLGREMTVAHNVVRSRVGVAPLTWSSRLADRAQEWADHLAARHQFQHSPNSPYGENLFEIDGGSATPAEVVADWASEARDYDYRTNQCRGVCGHYTQIVWRGTKEVGCAMARDGRREIWVCEYDPPGNIIGRRPY
;
A
#
# COMPACT_ATOMS: atom_id res chain seq x y z
N MET A 1 -52.56 8.57 -51.14
CA MET A 1 -51.74 7.86 -50.16
C MET A 1 -50.95 8.85 -49.33
N MET A 2 -51.46 9.15 -48.13
CA MET A 2 -50.82 10.13 -47.21
C MET A 2 -50.01 9.35 -46.17
N THR A 3 -48.70 9.60 -46.09
CA THR A 3 -47.79 9.06 -45.09
C THR A 3 -47.57 10.08 -44.00
N THR A 4 -48.13 9.80 -42.84
CA THR A 4 -47.99 10.64 -41.63
C THR A 4 -46.62 10.35 -40.97
N ARG A 5 -45.74 11.38 -40.87
CA ARG A 5 -44.50 11.30 -40.06
C ARG A 5 -44.78 11.71 -38.62
N ALA A 6 -44.58 10.79 -37.71
CA ALA A 6 -44.58 11.07 -36.26
C ALA A 6 -43.25 11.76 -35.88
N LYS A 7 -43.35 12.93 -35.20
CA LYS A 7 -42.20 13.61 -34.56
C LYS A 7 -42.03 13.04 -33.17
N ILE A 8 -40.91 12.36 -32.91
CA ILE A 8 -40.49 11.94 -31.57
C ILE A 8 -39.74 13.10 -30.94
N SER A 9 -40.33 13.68 -29.88
CA SER A 9 -39.71 14.69 -29.05
C SER A 9 -38.79 14.00 -28.03
N LEU A 10 -37.47 14.18 -28.13
CA LEU A 10 -36.51 13.76 -27.12
C LEU A 10 -36.48 14.82 -26.03
N LYS A 11 -36.88 14.44 -24.82
CA LYS A 11 -36.61 15.22 -23.61
C LYS A 11 -35.14 15.12 -23.24
N PRO A 12 -34.47 16.21 -22.80
CA PRO A 12 -33.11 16.13 -22.32
C PRO A 12 -33.08 15.37 -21.01
N GLY A 13 -32.44 14.21 -21.02
CA GLY A 13 -32.22 13.38 -19.86
C GLY A 13 -31.21 14.01 -18.90
N SER A 14 -31.55 13.99 -17.63
CA SER A 14 -30.69 14.35 -16.51
C SER A 14 -29.31 13.71 -16.62
N LEU A 15 -28.27 14.55 -16.58
CA LEU A 15 -26.90 14.08 -16.31
C LEU A 15 -26.89 13.50 -14.88
N LEU A 16 -26.76 12.19 -14.80
CA LEU A 16 -26.45 11.50 -13.55
C LEU A 16 -24.99 11.84 -13.18
N LEU A 17 -24.80 12.69 -12.17
CA LEU A 17 -23.54 12.80 -11.46
C LEU A 17 -23.32 11.50 -10.69
N CYS A 18 -22.71 10.51 -11.30
CA CYS A 18 -22.29 9.27 -10.65
C CYS A 18 -20.78 9.10 -10.89
N GLY A 19 -19.94 9.47 -9.91
CA GLY A 19 -18.49 9.31 -10.10
C GLY A 19 -17.55 9.69 -8.97
N LEU A 20 -18.01 10.29 -7.86
CA LEU A 20 -17.07 10.74 -6.82
C LEU A 20 -17.15 9.95 -5.48
N ALA A 21 -18.14 9.09 -5.30
CA ALA A 21 -18.29 8.35 -4.04
C ALA A 21 -17.47 7.04 -3.98
N GLY A 22 -16.97 6.52 -5.10
CA GLY A 22 -16.26 5.24 -5.14
C GLY A 22 -14.81 5.29 -4.66
N ALA A 23 -14.06 6.32 -5.04
CA ALA A 23 -12.61 6.38 -4.76
C ALA A 23 -12.28 6.62 -3.29
N SER A 24 -13.06 7.45 -2.59
CA SER A 24 -12.83 7.73 -1.17
C SER A 24 -13.15 6.53 -0.26
N GLY A 25 -14.13 5.72 -0.61
CA GLY A 25 -14.47 4.50 0.13
C GLY A 25 -13.40 3.41 0.02
N GLN A 26 -12.82 3.23 -1.15
CA GLN A 26 -11.76 2.24 -1.38
C GLN A 26 -10.46 2.62 -0.67
N SER A 27 -10.07 3.89 -0.69
CA SER A 27 -8.89 4.38 0.02
C SER A 27 -9.02 4.22 1.54
N ALA A 28 -10.20 4.49 2.10
CA ALA A 28 -10.46 4.30 3.53
C ALA A 28 -10.46 2.81 3.94
N SER A 29 -10.92 1.91 3.07
CA SER A 29 -10.85 0.46 3.29
C SER A 29 -9.40 -0.02 3.29
N LEU A 30 -8.64 0.35 2.25
CA LEU A 30 -7.22 0.02 2.11
C LEU A 30 -6.42 0.45 3.35
N GLY A 31 -6.59 1.70 3.78
CA GLY A 31 -5.88 2.24 4.93
C GLY A 31 -6.16 1.46 6.21
N ARG A 32 -7.41 1.12 6.47
CA ARG A 32 -7.79 0.31 7.62
C ARG A 32 -7.21 -1.10 7.56
N GLU A 33 -7.33 -1.77 6.42
CA GLU A 33 -6.86 -3.15 6.25
C GLU A 33 -5.34 -3.25 6.36
N MET A 34 -4.59 -2.33 5.74
CA MET A 34 -3.14 -2.24 5.87
C MET A 34 -2.71 -2.02 7.32
N THR A 35 -3.34 -1.05 7.99
CA THR A 35 -3.02 -0.75 9.40
C THR A 35 -3.29 -1.93 10.31
N VAL A 36 -4.42 -2.62 10.14
CA VAL A 36 -4.77 -3.81 10.91
C VAL A 36 -3.75 -4.92 10.68
N ALA A 37 -3.39 -5.21 9.42
CA ALA A 37 -2.43 -6.25 9.09
C ALA A 37 -1.06 -5.99 9.72
N HIS A 38 -0.54 -4.76 9.62
CA HIS A 38 0.71 -4.37 10.27
C HIS A 38 0.65 -4.54 11.79
N ASN A 39 -0.44 -4.10 12.42
CA ASN A 39 -0.58 -4.12 13.86
C ASN A 39 -0.73 -5.55 14.43
N VAL A 40 -1.27 -6.47 13.66
CA VAL A 40 -1.24 -7.91 14.00
C VAL A 40 0.21 -8.43 14.08
N VAL A 41 1.08 -8.06 13.14
CA VAL A 41 2.49 -8.46 13.18
C VAL A 41 3.21 -7.80 14.34
N ARG A 42 3.01 -6.51 14.55
CA ARG A 42 3.62 -5.72 15.63
C ARG A 42 3.26 -6.22 17.03
N SER A 43 2.01 -6.63 17.24
CA SER A 43 1.55 -7.18 18.52
C SER A 43 2.29 -8.45 18.93
N ARG A 44 2.74 -9.26 17.97
CA ARG A 44 3.49 -10.51 18.23
C ARG A 44 4.85 -10.28 18.90
N VAL A 45 5.41 -9.09 18.72
CA VAL A 45 6.70 -8.70 19.31
C VAL A 45 6.57 -7.59 20.36
N GLY A 46 5.33 -7.24 20.75
CA GLY A 46 5.06 -6.31 21.83
C GLY A 46 5.40 -4.85 21.55
N VAL A 47 5.42 -4.42 20.29
CA VAL A 47 5.64 -3.00 19.91
C VAL A 47 4.32 -2.29 19.71
N ALA A 48 4.32 -0.96 19.97
CA ALA A 48 3.12 -0.12 19.85
C ALA A 48 2.52 -0.18 18.44
N PRO A 49 1.19 -0.11 18.29
CA PRO A 49 0.53 -0.11 17.00
C PRO A 49 0.90 1.15 16.17
N LEU A 50 0.89 0.99 14.85
CA LEU A 50 0.96 2.09 13.89
C LEU A 50 -0.41 2.76 13.74
N THR A 51 -0.39 4.05 13.40
CA THR A 51 -1.54 4.80 12.94
C THR A 51 -1.45 5.06 11.43
N TRP A 52 -2.60 5.20 10.77
CA TRP A 52 -2.64 5.54 9.36
C TRP A 52 -2.32 7.01 9.14
N SER A 53 -1.51 7.28 8.09
CA SER A 53 -1.16 8.62 7.65
C SER A 53 -1.54 8.82 6.19
N SER A 54 -2.53 9.67 5.91
CA SER A 54 -2.92 10.01 4.53
C SER A 54 -1.77 10.67 3.77
N ARG A 55 -0.96 11.49 4.46
CA ARG A 55 0.24 12.12 3.88
C ARG A 55 1.23 11.09 3.34
N LEU A 56 1.47 10.01 4.10
CA LEU A 56 2.34 8.91 3.65
C LEU A 56 1.67 8.09 2.55
N ALA A 57 0.35 7.89 2.62
CA ALA A 57 -0.39 7.20 1.57
C ALA A 57 -0.35 7.94 0.23
N ASP A 58 -0.47 9.27 0.24
CA ASP A 58 -0.35 10.09 -0.96
C ASP A 58 1.04 9.95 -1.59
N ARG A 59 2.11 9.96 -0.80
CA ARG A 59 3.47 9.71 -1.29
C ARG A 59 3.66 8.28 -1.81
N ALA A 60 3.13 7.30 -1.12
CA ALA A 60 3.14 5.92 -1.56
C ALA A 60 2.43 5.77 -2.92
N GLN A 61 1.31 6.49 -3.13
CA GLN A 61 0.59 6.48 -4.40
C GLN A 61 1.42 7.12 -5.52
N GLU A 62 2.01 8.30 -5.27
CA GLU A 62 2.90 8.95 -6.25
C GLU A 62 4.03 8.02 -6.70
N TRP A 63 4.62 7.28 -5.75
CA TRP A 63 5.71 6.37 -6.09
C TRP A 63 5.22 5.10 -6.78
N ALA A 64 4.12 4.51 -6.35
CA ALA A 64 3.51 3.36 -7.01
C ALA A 64 3.14 3.67 -8.47
N ASP A 65 2.53 4.83 -8.72
CA ASP A 65 2.18 5.30 -10.07
C ASP A 65 3.44 5.52 -10.93
N HIS A 66 4.50 6.09 -10.34
CA HIS A 66 5.78 6.26 -11.03
C HIS A 66 6.39 4.92 -11.45
N LEU A 67 6.40 3.94 -10.55
CA LEU A 67 6.92 2.59 -10.82
C LEU A 67 6.11 1.88 -11.91
N ALA A 68 4.78 1.98 -11.84
CA ALA A 68 3.89 1.41 -12.83
C ALA A 68 4.12 2.03 -14.22
N ALA A 69 4.12 3.35 -14.32
CA ALA A 69 4.29 4.07 -15.60
C ALA A 69 5.65 3.82 -16.26
N ARG A 70 6.66 3.41 -15.51
CA ARG A 70 8.03 3.17 -16.02
C ARG A 70 8.41 1.70 -16.09
N HIS A 71 7.51 0.80 -15.73
CA HIS A 71 7.78 -0.64 -15.64
C HIS A 71 9.00 -0.96 -14.76
N GLN A 72 9.15 -0.22 -13.64
CA GLN A 72 10.27 -0.35 -12.70
C GLN A 72 9.81 -0.96 -11.39
N PHE A 73 10.77 -1.52 -10.63
CA PHE A 73 10.58 -1.97 -9.26
C PHE A 73 11.85 -1.64 -8.46
N GLN A 74 11.82 -0.53 -7.75
CA GLN A 74 12.95 -0.02 -6.97
C GLN A 74 12.46 0.94 -5.89
N HIS A 75 13.26 1.10 -4.86
CA HIS A 75 12.99 2.08 -3.80
C HIS A 75 13.02 3.53 -4.31
N SER A 76 12.22 4.39 -3.66
CA SER A 76 12.20 5.82 -3.95
C SER A 76 13.55 6.44 -3.56
N PRO A 77 14.20 7.19 -4.47
CA PRO A 77 15.49 7.80 -4.18
C PRO A 77 15.33 8.94 -3.16
N ASN A 78 16.24 8.99 -2.19
CA ASN A 78 16.31 10.06 -1.19
C ASN A 78 15.04 10.26 -0.35
N SER A 79 14.23 9.21 -0.16
CA SER A 79 13.07 9.28 0.74
C SER A 79 13.53 9.51 2.18
N PRO A 80 12.93 10.46 2.93
CA PRO A 80 13.17 10.60 4.36
C PRO A 80 12.41 9.56 5.20
N TYR A 81 11.62 8.71 4.56
CA TYR A 81 10.77 7.69 5.17
C TYR A 81 11.35 6.29 4.98
N GLY A 82 10.93 5.35 5.81
CA GLY A 82 11.11 3.93 5.54
C GLY A 82 10.15 3.50 4.43
N GLU A 83 10.51 2.48 3.66
CA GLU A 83 9.70 2.04 2.53
C GLU A 83 9.72 0.51 2.42
N ASN A 84 8.55 -0.09 2.19
CA ASN A 84 8.41 -1.48 1.76
C ASN A 84 7.73 -1.52 0.40
N LEU A 85 8.23 -2.38 -0.47
CA LEU A 85 7.68 -2.63 -1.80
C LEU A 85 7.23 -4.09 -1.93
N PHE A 86 6.13 -4.31 -2.66
CA PHE A 86 5.68 -5.64 -3.07
C PHE A 86 5.17 -5.58 -4.50
N GLU A 87 5.43 -6.64 -5.26
CA GLU A 87 4.97 -6.76 -6.65
C GLU A 87 4.40 -8.15 -6.89
N ILE A 88 3.32 -8.22 -7.66
CA ILE A 88 2.76 -9.46 -8.16
C ILE A 88 2.36 -9.31 -9.64
N ASP A 89 2.74 -10.26 -10.49
CA ASP A 89 2.33 -10.33 -11.89
C ASP A 89 1.35 -11.49 -12.12
N GLY A 90 0.29 -11.21 -12.83
CA GLY A 90 -0.71 -12.20 -13.24
C GLY A 90 -1.71 -12.59 -12.14
N GLY A 91 -1.75 -11.83 -11.04
CA GLY A 91 -2.68 -12.03 -9.94
C GLY A 91 -3.10 -10.71 -9.30
N SER A 92 -3.73 -10.81 -8.14
CA SER A 92 -3.98 -9.70 -7.26
C SER A 92 -3.71 -10.12 -5.81
N ALA A 93 -3.29 -9.18 -4.97
CA ALA A 93 -3.06 -9.42 -3.58
C ALA A 93 -3.98 -8.56 -2.71
N THR A 94 -4.36 -9.08 -1.55
CA THR A 94 -5.02 -8.31 -0.51
C THR A 94 -3.98 -7.63 0.40
N PRO A 95 -4.34 -6.56 1.13
CA PRO A 95 -3.48 -5.95 2.14
C PRO A 95 -2.89 -6.96 3.14
N ALA A 96 -3.70 -7.93 3.55
CA ALA A 96 -3.25 -8.96 4.49
C ALA A 96 -2.18 -9.90 3.88
N GLU A 97 -2.32 -10.25 2.61
CA GLU A 97 -1.35 -11.09 1.89
C GLU A 97 -0.03 -10.37 1.68
N VAL A 98 -0.07 -9.09 1.27
CA VAL A 98 1.13 -8.25 1.12
C VAL A 98 1.90 -8.15 2.44
N VAL A 99 1.21 -7.82 3.53
CA VAL A 99 1.87 -7.72 4.85
C VAL A 99 2.34 -9.09 5.35
N ALA A 100 1.61 -10.17 5.05
CA ALA A 100 2.02 -11.52 5.42
C ALA A 100 3.30 -11.97 4.67
N ASP A 101 3.45 -11.59 3.40
CA ASP A 101 4.66 -11.85 2.63
C ASP A 101 5.88 -11.17 3.28
N TRP A 102 5.79 -9.86 3.53
CA TRP A 102 6.85 -9.13 4.24
C TRP A 102 7.13 -9.70 5.65
N ALA A 103 6.08 -10.08 6.39
CA ALA A 103 6.23 -10.65 7.73
C ALA A 103 6.85 -12.04 7.72
N SER A 104 6.78 -12.77 6.60
CA SER A 104 7.38 -14.10 6.44
C SER A 104 8.91 -14.07 6.58
N GLU A 105 9.54 -12.93 6.31
CA GLU A 105 10.97 -12.69 6.47
C GLU A 105 11.45 -12.80 7.95
N ALA A 106 10.52 -12.81 8.91
CA ALA A 106 10.84 -13.06 10.32
C ALA A 106 11.65 -14.34 10.55
N ARG A 107 11.48 -15.36 9.70
CA ARG A 107 12.22 -16.62 9.75
C ARG A 107 13.73 -16.45 9.52
N ASP A 108 14.12 -15.38 8.81
CA ASP A 108 15.51 -15.09 8.44
C ASP A 108 16.17 -14.09 9.42
N TYR A 109 15.39 -13.49 10.33
CA TYR A 109 15.89 -12.54 11.32
C TYR A 109 16.17 -13.20 12.67
N ASP A 110 17.41 -13.13 13.13
CA ASP A 110 17.80 -13.56 14.47
C ASP A 110 17.87 -12.33 15.40
N TYR A 111 16.82 -12.20 16.23
CA TYR A 111 16.73 -11.10 17.20
C TYR A 111 17.88 -11.09 18.21
N ARG A 112 18.33 -12.27 18.67
CA ARG A 112 19.37 -12.38 19.69
C ARG A 112 20.69 -11.79 19.21
N THR A 113 21.05 -12.03 17.96
CA THR A 113 22.32 -11.56 17.35
C THR A 113 22.13 -10.26 16.55
N ASN A 114 20.88 -9.84 16.32
CA ASN A 114 20.52 -8.75 15.40
C ASN A 114 21.05 -8.99 13.97
N GLN A 115 20.96 -10.22 13.50
CA GLN A 115 21.45 -10.60 12.18
C GLN A 115 20.34 -11.10 11.29
N CYS A 116 20.49 -10.81 10.01
CA CYS A 116 19.64 -11.30 8.93
C CYS A 116 20.41 -12.37 8.14
N ARG A 117 19.81 -13.54 7.93
CA ARG A 117 20.41 -14.66 7.17
C ARG A 117 19.96 -14.70 5.71
N GLY A 118 19.01 -13.87 5.35
CA GLY A 118 18.45 -13.76 4.02
C GLY A 118 17.93 -12.35 3.77
N VAL A 119 16.63 -12.21 3.47
CA VAL A 119 15.94 -10.91 3.38
C VAL A 119 15.11 -10.72 4.63
N CYS A 120 15.28 -9.59 5.32
CA CYS A 120 14.57 -9.28 6.56
C CYS A 120 14.08 -7.83 6.62
N GLY A 121 14.43 -7.03 5.62
CA GLY A 121 14.22 -5.58 5.65
C GLY A 121 12.76 -5.18 5.75
N HIS A 122 11.88 -5.91 5.09
CA HIS A 122 10.44 -5.63 5.13
C HIS A 122 9.86 -5.97 6.52
N TYR A 123 10.20 -7.14 7.06
CA TYR A 123 9.77 -7.53 8.40
C TYR A 123 10.29 -6.57 9.47
N THR A 124 11.58 -6.25 9.46
CA THR A 124 12.18 -5.38 10.48
C THR A 124 11.63 -3.96 10.41
N GLN A 125 11.27 -3.46 9.22
CA GLN A 125 10.55 -2.18 9.07
C GLN A 125 9.15 -2.25 9.69
N ILE A 126 8.36 -3.30 9.44
CA ILE A 126 7.03 -3.47 10.04
C ILE A 126 7.10 -3.40 11.57
N VAL A 127 8.04 -4.12 12.18
CA VAL A 127 8.16 -4.22 13.63
C VAL A 127 9.09 -3.19 14.25
N TRP A 128 9.50 -2.18 13.49
CA TRP A 128 10.38 -1.13 14.01
C TRP A 128 9.70 -0.33 15.10
N ARG A 129 10.24 -0.42 16.32
CA ARG A 129 9.66 0.20 17.53
C ARG A 129 9.48 1.70 17.38
N GLY A 130 10.43 2.38 16.74
CA GLY A 130 10.44 3.84 16.58
C GLY A 130 9.43 4.36 15.56
N THR A 131 8.97 3.51 14.62
CA THR A 131 7.96 3.88 13.62
C THR A 131 6.59 4.04 14.26
N LYS A 132 5.87 5.09 13.90
CA LYS A 132 4.57 5.48 14.47
C LYS A 132 3.46 5.50 13.44
N GLU A 133 3.77 5.87 12.21
CA GLU A 133 2.81 6.04 11.14
C GLU A 133 3.15 5.17 9.93
N VAL A 134 2.11 4.75 9.21
CA VAL A 134 2.21 4.07 7.92
C VAL A 134 1.18 4.62 6.96
N GLY A 135 1.56 4.73 5.70
CA GLY A 135 0.65 5.01 4.60
C GLY A 135 1.02 4.15 3.40
N CYS A 136 0.04 3.51 2.79
CA CYS A 136 0.25 2.59 1.69
C CYS A 136 -0.64 2.90 0.50
N ALA A 137 -0.20 2.52 -0.67
CA ALA A 137 -0.96 2.61 -1.90
C ALA A 137 -0.61 1.47 -2.85
N MET A 138 -1.41 1.32 -3.89
CA MET A 138 -1.20 0.33 -4.93
C MET A 138 -1.48 0.94 -6.31
N ALA A 139 -0.63 0.63 -7.28
CA ALA A 139 -0.83 0.93 -8.69
C ALA A 139 -0.85 -0.34 -9.53
N ARG A 140 -1.53 -0.27 -10.68
CA ARG A 140 -1.60 -1.36 -11.66
C ARG A 140 -0.95 -0.97 -12.96
N ASP A 141 -0.25 -1.94 -13.53
CA ASP A 141 0.33 -1.87 -14.86
C ASP A 141 -0.01 -3.16 -15.61
N GLY A 142 -1.09 -3.14 -16.38
CA GLY A 142 -1.63 -4.35 -17.01
C GLY A 142 -2.03 -5.39 -15.98
N ARG A 143 -1.28 -6.52 -15.93
CA ARG A 143 -1.51 -7.61 -14.98
C ARG A 143 -0.70 -7.48 -13.69
N ARG A 144 0.16 -6.48 -13.61
CA ARG A 144 1.10 -6.29 -12.52
C ARG A 144 0.50 -5.34 -11.48
N GLU A 145 0.55 -5.70 -10.21
CA GLU A 145 0.26 -4.83 -9.08
C GLU A 145 1.56 -4.48 -8.37
N ILE A 146 1.72 -3.19 -8.07
CA ILE A 146 2.83 -2.66 -7.30
C ILE A 146 2.28 -2.00 -6.06
N TRP A 147 2.71 -2.48 -4.91
CA TRP A 147 2.33 -1.98 -3.61
C TRP A 147 3.51 -1.25 -2.97
N VAL A 148 3.24 -0.08 -2.42
CA VAL A 148 4.20 0.76 -1.72
C VAL A 148 3.64 1.09 -0.35
N CYS A 149 4.45 0.95 0.71
CA CYS A 149 4.16 1.47 2.03
C CYS A 149 5.30 2.35 2.48
N GLU A 150 4.95 3.56 2.95
CA GLU A 150 5.88 4.52 3.56
C GLU A 150 5.69 4.54 5.08
N TYR A 151 6.79 4.70 5.82
CA TYR A 151 6.83 4.61 7.28
C TYR A 151 7.52 5.82 7.91
N ASP A 152 6.92 6.40 8.95
CA ASP A 152 7.46 7.56 9.68
C ASP A 152 7.43 7.35 11.21
N PRO A 153 8.54 7.58 11.92
CA PRO A 153 9.92 7.67 11.44
C PRO A 153 10.41 6.41 10.73
N PRO A 154 11.45 6.52 9.86
CA PRO A 154 12.01 5.36 9.16
C PRO A 154 12.60 4.34 10.13
N GLY A 155 12.50 3.07 9.77
CA GLY A 155 13.14 1.97 10.45
C GLY A 155 14.48 1.60 9.84
N ASN A 156 14.90 0.38 10.13
CA ASN A 156 16.09 -0.26 9.55
C ASN A 156 17.40 0.54 9.74
N ILE A 157 17.52 1.21 10.87
CA ILE A 157 18.73 1.97 11.22
C ILE A 157 19.87 0.98 11.52
N ILE A 158 20.95 1.09 10.74
CA ILE A 158 22.11 0.19 10.85
C ILE A 158 22.61 0.13 12.30
N GLY A 159 22.84 -1.10 12.79
CA GLY A 159 23.34 -1.35 14.14
C GLY A 159 22.28 -1.29 15.24
N ARG A 160 21.02 -0.96 14.92
CA ARG A 160 19.93 -0.96 15.91
C ARG A 160 19.02 -2.18 15.72
N ARG A 161 18.45 -2.64 16.83
CA ARG A 161 17.40 -3.67 16.79
C ARG A 161 16.05 -3.03 16.47
N PRO A 162 15.15 -3.74 15.78
CA PRO A 162 13.81 -3.23 15.47
C PRO A 162 12.93 -3.11 16.73
N TYR A 163 13.10 -3.99 17.73
CA TYR A 163 12.31 -4.02 18.98
C TYR A 163 13.07 -4.54 20.18
#